data_81c779cd097952394dff4534173b89e2
#
_entry.id   81c779cd097952394dff4534173b89e2
#
_cell.length_a   1.000
_cell.length_b   1.000
_cell.length_c   1.000
_cell.angle_alpha   90.00
_cell.angle_beta   90.00
_cell.angle_gamma   90.00
#
_symmetry.space_group_name_H-M   'P 1'
#
loop_
_entity.id
_entity.type
_entity.pdbx_description
1 polymer ?
#
loop_
_entity_poly.entity_id
_entity_poly.type
_entity_poly.pdbx_seq_one_letter_code
_entity_poly.pdbx_strand_id
1 'polypeptide(L)'
;VTTRSASVNRKNPTGREEVGAAILEAATDLFAERGPAATSIRDIAARSKVNHGLVFRHFGTKDQLVGAVLDHLGATTTALLQSDPTPEEAERALDRHLRVMARTLLDGYPAGKLQSRFPGASQLYDDIRPKHPPGPDGDLSARLAVANAFALQFGWRLFAPFLRSAVGIDDLPDAELRQAIVGEMARVLGPH
;
A
#
# COMPACT_ATOMS: atom_id res chain seq x y z
N VAL A 1 5.66 0.79 40.30
CA VAL A 1 6.69 0.24 39.43
C VAL A 1 6.58 0.98 38.11
N THR A 2 7.51 1.93 37.88
CA THR A 2 7.52 2.82 36.71
C THR A 2 8.19 2.10 35.57
N THR A 3 7.43 1.66 34.58
CA THR A 3 7.96 1.05 33.35
C THR A 3 8.56 2.14 32.48
N ARG A 4 9.88 2.25 32.47
CA ARG A 4 10.65 3.12 31.57
C ARG A 4 10.50 2.60 30.14
N SER A 5 9.76 3.32 29.32
CA SER A 5 9.75 3.13 27.85
C SER A 5 11.16 3.40 27.32
N ALA A 6 11.81 2.37 26.79
CA ALA A 6 13.12 2.49 26.16
C ALA A 6 12.95 3.26 24.83
N SER A 7 13.34 4.54 24.85
CA SER A 7 13.53 5.31 23.61
C SER A 7 14.70 4.71 22.84
N VAL A 8 14.41 4.00 21.75
CA VAL A 8 15.43 3.54 20.79
C VAL A 8 16.11 4.80 20.23
N ASN A 9 17.31 5.04 20.67
CA ASN A 9 18.15 6.16 20.19
C ASN A 9 18.61 5.81 18.75
N ARG A 10 17.76 6.06 17.74
CA ARG A 10 18.11 5.89 16.34
C ARG A 10 19.21 6.90 16.01
N LYS A 11 20.41 6.42 15.75
CA LYS A 11 21.53 7.21 15.22
C LYS A 11 21.08 7.92 13.94
N ASN A 12 21.64 9.11 13.68
CA ASN A 12 21.39 9.79 12.41
C ASN A 12 21.86 8.88 11.26
N PRO A 13 21.06 8.72 10.18
CA PRO A 13 21.42 7.88 9.06
C PRO A 13 22.71 8.42 8.41
N THR A 14 23.65 7.53 8.16
CA THR A 14 24.94 7.82 7.53
C THR A 14 25.10 6.93 6.29
N GLY A 15 25.43 7.56 5.17
CA GLY A 15 25.49 6.83 3.89
C GLY A 15 24.23 7.02 3.03
N ARG A 16 24.44 6.86 1.71
CA ARG A 16 23.38 7.18 0.72
C ARG A 16 22.14 6.29 0.89
N GLU A 17 22.36 4.99 1.08
CA GLU A 17 21.25 4.02 1.19
C GLU A 17 20.44 4.21 2.48
N GLU A 18 21.12 4.36 3.62
CA GLU A 18 20.47 4.58 4.91
C GLU A 18 19.66 5.87 4.93
N VAL A 19 20.21 6.95 4.34
CA VAL A 19 19.51 8.23 4.19
C VAL A 19 18.27 8.08 3.31
N GLY A 20 18.38 7.38 2.17
CA GLY A 20 17.25 7.11 1.29
C GLY A 20 16.14 6.31 1.98
N ALA A 21 16.50 5.24 2.68
CA ALA A 21 15.57 4.40 3.44
C ALA A 21 14.88 5.19 4.57
N ALA A 22 15.63 6.01 5.32
CA ALA A 22 15.07 6.83 6.39
C ALA A 22 14.07 7.88 5.85
N ILE A 23 14.36 8.47 4.69
CA ILE A 23 13.45 9.41 4.04
C ILE A 23 12.17 8.71 3.58
N LEU A 24 12.28 7.54 2.93
CA LEU A 24 11.11 6.76 2.49
C LEU A 24 10.23 6.36 3.66
N GLU A 25 10.81 5.85 4.74
CA GLU A 25 10.06 5.46 5.95
C GLU A 25 9.33 6.65 6.57
N ALA A 26 10.04 7.78 6.75
CA ALA A 26 9.45 9.00 7.29
C ALA A 26 8.34 9.56 6.40
N ALA A 27 8.52 9.53 5.09
CA ALA A 27 7.51 9.97 4.13
C ALA A 27 6.28 9.04 4.15
N THR A 28 6.50 7.73 4.20
CA THR A 28 5.44 6.72 4.30
C THR A 28 4.58 6.95 5.55
N ASP A 29 5.20 7.13 6.71
CA ASP A 29 4.49 7.40 7.97
C ASP A 29 3.65 8.68 7.88
N LEU A 30 4.27 9.78 7.43
CA LEU A 30 3.59 11.07 7.31
C LEU A 30 2.45 11.05 6.28
N PHE A 31 2.64 10.33 5.17
CA PHE A 31 1.59 10.16 4.16
C PHE A 31 0.44 9.28 4.68
N ALA A 32 0.75 8.27 5.50
CA ALA A 32 -0.28 7.46 6.18
C ALA A 32 -1.02 8.27 7.26
N GLU A 33 -0.35 9.18 7.97
CA GLU A 33 -0.92 10.02 9.02
C GLU A 33 -1.86 11.10 8.46
N ARG A 34 -1.42 11.85 7.45
CA ARG A 34 -2.09 13.08 7.00
C ARG A 34 -2.12 13.33 5.48
N GLY A 35 -1.61 12.41 4.70
CA GLY A 35 -1.55 12.52 3.25
C GLY A 35 -0.36 13.34 2.72
N PRO A 36 -0.03 13.18 1.43
CA PRO A 36 1.05 13.93 0.83
C PRO A 36 0.75 15.43 0.71
N ALA A 37 -0.50 15.87 0.49
CA ALA A 37 -0.82 17.30 0.39
C ALA A 37 -0.46 18.06 1.68
N ALA A 38 -0.80 17.51 2.85
CA ALA A 38 -0.53 18.11 4.15
C ALA A 38 0.89 17.85 4.69
N THR A 39 1.77 17.22 3.92
CA THR A 39 3.13 16.88 4.33
C THR A 39 4.14 17.68 3.51
N SER A 40 4.99 18.49 4.16
CA SER A 40 6.06 19.20 3.49
C SER A 40 7.37 18.39 3.44
N ILE A 41 8.28 18.75 2.53
CA ILE A 41 9.63 18.18 2.49
C ILE A 41 10.39 18.46 3.80
N ARG A 42 10.11 19.58 4.46
CA ARG A 42 10.71 19.93 5.77
C ARG A 42 10.22 18.97 6.87
N ASP A 43 8.95 18.59 6.87
CA ASP A 43 8.40 17.62 7.82
C ASP A 43 9.08 16.26 7.67
N ILE A 44 9.25 15.81 6.42
CA ILE A 44 9.92 14.55 6.09
C ILE A 44 11.39 14.60 6.54
N ALA A 45 12.10 15.69 6.26
CA ALA A 45 13.48 15.89 6.67
C ALA A 45 13.61 15.86 8.20
N ALA A 46 12.71 16.55 8.92
CA ALA A 46 12.69 16.55 10.37
C ALA A 46 12.41 15.15 10.96
N ARG A 47 11.41 14.43 10.42
CA ARG A 47 11.04 13.08 10.86
C ARG A 47 12.17 12.07 10.60
N SER A 48 12.83 12.15 9.43
CA SER A 48 13.95 11.28 9.06
C SER A 48 15.30 11.69 9.66
N LYS A 49 15.37 12.83 10.35
CA LYS A 49 16.60 13.40 10.93
C LYS A 49 17.69 13.67 9.89
N VAL A 50 17.30 14.08 8.69
CA VAL A 50 18.22 14.45 7.62
C VAL A 50 18.06 15.93 7.24
N ASN A 51 19.04 16.49 6.52
CA ASN A 51 18.91 17.83 5.95
C ASN A 51 17.91 17.79 4.78
N HIS A 52 17.00 18.80 4.69
CA HIS A 52 15.99 18.87 3.64
C HIS A 52 16.57 18.86 2.22
N GLY A 53 17.78 19.38 1.99
CA GLY A 53 18.47 19.31 0.71
C GLY A 53 18.84 17.88 0.30
N LEU A 54 19.01 16.95 1.28
CA LEU A 54 19.22 15.53 0.98
C LEU A 54 17.94 14.87 0.47
N VAL A 55 16.77 15.27 0.96
CA VAL A 55 15.49 14.75 0.45
C VAL A 55 15.38 15.06 -1.04
N PHE A 56 15.61 16.33 -1.42
CA PHE A 56 15.59 16.75 -2.82
C PHE A 56 16.65 16.01 -3.67
N ARG A 57 17.87 15.85 -3.14
CA ARG A 57 18.96 15.19 -3.86
C ARG A 57 18.71 13.69 -4.08
N HIS A 58 17.97 13.02 -3.18
CA HIS A 58 17.64 11.59 -3.31
C HIS A 58 16.43 11.35 -4.19
N PHE A 59 15.39 12.16 -4.06
CA PHE A 59 14.08 11.88 -4.64
C PHE A 59 13.57 12.96 -5.60
N GLY A 60 14.29 14.10 -5.73
CA GLY A 60 13.87 15.19 -6.60
C GLY A 60 12.63 15.93 -6.08
N THR A 61 11.60 16.03 -6.91
CA THR A 61 10.35 16.71 -6.57
C THR A 61 9.51 15.92 -5.56
N LYS A 62 8.52 16.59 -4.96
CA LYS A 62 7.57 15.93 -4.06
C LYS A 62 6.77 14.84 -4.78
N ASP A 63 6.38 15.05 -6.03
CA ASP A 63 5.67 14.05 -6.84
C ASP A 63 6.53 12.81 -7.07
N GLN A 64 7.82 13.00 -7.36
CA GLN A 64 8.77 11.89 -7.50
C GLN A 64 8.94 11.12 -6.18
N LEU A 65 8.96 11.83 -5.05
CA LEU A 65 8.98 11.19 -3.73
C LEU A 65 7.68 10.42 -3.44
N VAL A 66 6.52 10.96 -3.82
CA VAL A 66 5.23 10.24 -3.72
C VAL A 66 5.27 8.96 -4.53
N GLY A 67 5.74 9.01 -5.78
CA GLY A 67 5.93 7.82 -6.61
C GLY A 67 6.87 6.80 -5.98
N ALA A 68 8.01 7.26 -5.45
CA ALA A 68 8.99 6.39 -4.78
C ALA A 68 8.40 5.71 -3.52
N VAL A 69 7.56 6.41 -2.75
CA VAL A 69 6.86 5.84 -1.59
C VAL A 69 5.86 4.77 -2.04
N LEU A 70 5.09 5.01 -3.09
CA LEU A 70 4.15 4.03 -3.63
C LEU A 70 4.88 2.78 -4.17
N ASP A 71 5.98 2.97 -4.91
CA ASP A 71 6.82 1.86 -5.39
C ASP A 71 7.42 1.05 -4.23
N HIS A 72 7.90 1.73 -3.19
CA HIS A 72 8.44 1.08 -1.99
C HIS A 72 7.38 0.26 -1.26
N LEU A 73 6.20 0.83 -1.03
CA LEU A 73 5.09 0.12 -0.40
C LEU A 73 4.61 -1.07 -1.22
N GLY A 74 4.50 -0.91 -2.54
CA GLY A 74 4.15 -2.01 -3.44
C GLY A 74 5.15 -3.16 -3.33
N ALA A 75 6.44 -2.85 -3.38
CA ALA A 75 7.50 -3.86 -3.31
C ALA A 75 7.55 -4.55 -1.93
N THR A 76 7.53 -3.77 -0.84
CA THR A 76 7.64 -4.32 0.53
C THR A 76 6.40 -5.12 0.94
N THR A 77 5.20 -4.66 0.59
CA THR A 77 3.95 -5.39 0.85
C THR A 77 3.92 -6.70 0.08
N THR A 78 4.27 -6.68 -1.22
CA THR A 78 4.29 -7.91 -2.03
C THR A 78 5.33 -8.91 -1.50
N ALA A 79 6.54 -8.47 -1.18
CA ALA A 79 7.57 -9.32 -0.62
C ALA A 79 7.16 -9.93 0.73
N LEU A 80 6.52 -9.14 1.60
CA LEU A 80 5.99 -9.64 2.86
C LEU A 80 4.93 -10.72 2.63
N LEU A 81 3.96 -10.49 1.76
CA LEU A 81 2.89 -11.47 1.48
C LEU A 81 3.43 -12.79 0.90
N GLN A 82 4.59 -12.74 0.22
CA GLN A 82 5.27 -13.94 -0.29
C GLN A 82 6.07 -14.71 0.77
N SER A 83 6.36 -14.11 1.91
CA SER A 83 7.16 -14.71 2.99
C SER A 83 6.36 -15.51 4.01
N ASP A 84 5.10 -15.84 3.71
CA ASP A 84 4.18 -16.52 4.63
C ASP A 84 4.03 -15.79 5.98
N PRO A 85 3.60 -14.51 5.95
CA PRO A 85 3.48 -13.69 7.15
C PRO A 85 2.33 -14.16 8.05
N THR A 86 2.38 -13.80 9.33
CA THR A 86 1.18 -13.93 10.17
C THR A 86 0.04 -13.08 9.64
N PRO A 87 -1.23 -13.45 9.92
CA PRO A 87 -2.38 -12.64 9.51
C PRO A 87 -2.29 -11.18 9.97
N GLU A 88 -1.78 -10.94 11.17
CA GLU A 88 -1.62 -9.60 11.73
C GLU A 88 -0.55 -8.77 11.02
N GLU A 89 0.54 -9.40 10.56
CA GLU A 89 1.60 -8.74 9.78
C GLU A 89 1.08 -8.36 8.39
N ALA A 90 0.41 -9.29 7.73
CA ALA A 90 -0.22 -9.05 6.43
C ALA A 90 -1.25 -7.92 6.50
N GLU A 91 -2.12 -7.94 7.53
CA GLU A 91 -3.14 -6.93 7.77
C GLU A 91 -2.51 -5.54 7.93
N ARG A 92 -1.52 -5.41 8.83
CA ARG A 92 -0.84 -4.13 9.08
C ARG A 92 -0.16 -3.57 7.83
N ALA A 93 0.52 -4.42 7.05
CA ALA A 93 1.20 -4.00 5.83
C ALA A 93 0.22 -3.52 4.76
N LEU A 94 -0.87 -4.26 4.57
CA LEU A 94 -1.92 -3.90 3.63
C LEU A 94 -2.64 -2.62 4.04
N ASP A 95 -2.97 -2.46 5.31
CA ASP A 95 -3.62 -1.24 5.81
C ASP A 95 -2.74 0.00 5.64
N ARG A 96 -1.44 -0.11 5.98
CA ARG A 96 -0.49 0.99 5.78
C ARG A 96 -0.39 1.38 4.31
N HIS A 97 -0.25 0.41 3.42
CA HIS A 97 -0.16 0.63 1.97
C HIS A 97 -1.41 1.31 1.43
N LEU A 98 -2.60 0.76 1.75
CA LEU A 98 -3.87 1.29 1.28
C LEU A 98 -4.18 2.68 1.82
N ARG A 99 -3.83 2.95 3.08
CA ARG A 99 -4.02 4.27 3.68
C ARG A 99 -3.21 5.34 2.97
N VAL A 100 -1.94 5.04 2.63
CA VAL A 100 -1.10 5.96 1.85
C VAL A 100 -1.66 6.15 0.46
N MET A 101 -2.05 5.07 -0.22
CA MET A 101 -2.63 5.14 -1.57
C MET A 101 -3.94 5.94 -1.60
N ALA A 102 -4.86 5.66 -0.68
CA ALA A 102 -6.14 6.36 -0.61
C ALA A 102 -5.95 7.86 -0.37
N ARG A 103 -5.08 8.24 0.58
CA ARG A 103 -4.77 9.66 0.84
C ARG A 103 -4.10 10.31 -0.35
N THR A 104 -3.19 9.61 -1.03
CA THR A 104 -2.53 10.12 -2.24
C THR A 104 -3.55 10.43 -3.35
N LEU A 105 -4.52 9.54 -3.57
CA LEU A 105 -5.59 9.74 -4.55
C LEU A 105 -6.55 10.87 -4.14
N LEU A 106 -6.97 10.91 -2.87
CA LEU A 106 -7.87 11.94 -2.34
C LEU A 106 -7.23 13.33 -2.33
N ASP A 107 -5.92 13.40 -2.17
CA ASP A 107 -5.12 14.63 -2.28
C ASP A 107 -4.92 15.09 -3.74
N GLY A 108 -5.48 14.36 -4.73
CA GLY A 108 -5.45 14.71 -6.14
C GLY A 108 -4.17 14.31 -6.89
N TYR A 109 -3.29 13.52 -6.27
CA TYR A 109 -2.10 13.02 -6.95
C TYR A 109 -2.47 11.89 -7.94
N PRO A 110 -1.90 11.89 -9.16
CA PRO A 110 -2.15 10.83 -10.15
C PRO A 110 -1.33 9.57 -9.82
N ALA A 111 -1.68 8.89 -8.70
CA ALA A 111 -0.91 7.78 -8.13
C ALA A 111 -0.50 6.73 -9.18
N GLY A 112 -1.43 6.34 -10.07
CA GLY A 112 -1.16 5.35 -11.12
C GLY A 112 -0.17 5.82 -12.20
N LYS A 113 0.14 7.13 -12.28
CA LYS A 113 1.18 7.68 -13.17
C LYS A 113 2.50 7.94 -12.45
N LEU A 114 2.44 8.18 -11.14
CA LEU A 114 3.61 8.43 -10.30
C LEU A 114 4.28 7.12 -9.88
N GLN A 115 3.50 6.10 -9.61
CA GLN A 115 4.00 4.76 -9.31
C GLN A 115 4.50 4.11 -10.61
N SER A 116 5.72 3.58 -10.57
CA SER A 116 6.38 3.00 -11.75
C SER A 116 6.26 1.48 -11.82
N ARG A 117 5.98 0.81 -10.70
CA ARG A 117 5.90 -0.65 -10.59
C ARG A 117 4.70 -1.08 -9.76
N PHE A 118 4.03 -2.13 -10.24
CA PHE A 118 2.84 -2.72 -9.61
C PHE A 118 3.07 -4.22 -9.36
N PRO A 119 4.02 -4.61 -8.48
CA PRO A 119 4.44 -6.00 -8.34
C PRO A 119 3.30 -6.94 -7.96
N GLY A 120 2.43 -6.54 -7.04
CA GLY A 120 1.26 -7.34 -6.66
C GLY A 120 0.27 -7.55 -7.80
N ALA A 121 0.02 -6.52 -8.62
CA ALA A 121 -0.86 -6.64 -9.77
C ALA A 121 -0.23 -7.51 -10.87
N SER A 122 1.07 -7.32 -11.14
CA SER A 122 1.80 -8.13 -12.12
C SER A 122 1.80 -9.60 -11.73
N GLN A 123 2.12 -9.91 -10.47
CA GLN A 123 2.11 -11.29 -9.99
C GLN A 123 0.71 -11.92 -10.10
N LEU A 124 -0.32 -11.23 -9.62
CA LEU A 124 -1.68 -11.76 -9.69
C LEU A 124 -2.14 -11.99 -11.13
N TYR A 125 -1.76 -11.08 -12.04
CA TYR A 125 -2.01 -11.25 -13.47
C TYR A 125 -1.30 -12.50 -14.02
N ASP A 126 -0.02 -12.71 -13.71
CA ASP A 126 0.75 -13.86 -14.17
C ASP A 126 0.15 -15.19 -13.66
N ASP A 127 -0.38 -15.21 -12.43
CA ASP A 127 -1.00 -16.36 -11.80
C ASP A 127 -2.36 -16.76 -12.44
N ILE A 128 -3.13 -15.77 -12.92
CA ILE A 128 -4.47 -16.02 -13.47
C ILE A 128 -4.50 -16.05 -15.00
N ARG A 129 -3.58 -15.38 -15.67
CA ARG A 129 -3.56 -15.29 -17.14
C ARG A 129 -3.65 -16.64 -17.85
N PRO A 130 -2.98 -17.72 -17.38
CA PRO A 130 -3.10 -19.06 -17.98
C PRO A 130 -4.51 -19.69 -17.87
N LYS A 131 -5.33 -19.20 -16.95
CA LYS A 131 -6.71 -19.69 -16.72
C LYS A 131 -7.73 -19.01 -17.64
N HIS A 132 -7.35 -17.90 -18.29
CA HIS A 132 -8.20 -17.17 -19.21
C HIS A 132 -7.91 -17.61 -20.67
N PRO A 133 -8.87 -17.44 -21.59
CA PRO A 133 -8.69 -17.82 -23.00
C PRO A 133 -7.44 -17.17 -23.63
N PRO A 134 -6.79 -17.80 -24.60
CA PRO A 134 -5.68 -17.19 -25.31
C PRO A 134 -6.16 -15.99 -26.16
N GLY A 135 -5.23 -15.10 -26.47
CA GLY A 135 -5.48 -13.92 -27.31
C GLY A 135 -5.87 -12.65 -26.54
N PRO A 136 -6.14 -11.56 -27.30
CA PRO A 136 -6.37 -10.22 -26.73
C PRO A 136 -7.57 -10.13 -25.78
N ASP A 137 -8.68 -10.81 -26.10
CA ASP A 137 -9.88 -10.77 -25.27
C ASP A 137 -9.66 -11.46 -23.91
N GLY A 138 -8.93 -12.58 -23.89
CA GLY A 138 -8.56 -13.25 -22.65
C GLY A 138 -7.52 -12.45 -21.86
N ASP A 139 -6.62 -11.70 -22.53
CA ASP A 139 -5.71 -10.78 -21.85
C ASP A 139 -6.46 -9.64 -21.15
N LEU A 140 -7.39 -9.02 -21.86
CA LEU A 140 -8.25 -7.97 -21.30
C LEU A 140 -9.10 -8.51 -20.12
N SER A 141 -9.70 -9.70 -20.29
CA SER A 141 -10.48 -10.36 -19.23
C SER A 141 -9.64 -10.59 -17.97
N ALA A 142 -8.42 -11.11 -18.11
CA ALA A 142 -7.51 -11.33 -16.97
C ALA A 142 -7.12 -10.01 -16.28
N ARG A 143 -6.83 -8.93 -17.04
CA ARG A 143 -6.52 -7.61 -16.50
C ARG A 143 -7.70 -7.02 -15.75
N LEU A 144 -8.90 -7.14 -16.27
CA LEU A 144 -10.13 -6.68 -15.60
C LEU A 144 -10.41 -7.49 -14.33
N ALA A 145 -10.17 -8.80 -14.34
CA ALA A 145 -10.30 -9.63 -13.15
C ALA A 145 -9.36 -9.18 -12.03
N VAL A 146 -8.08 -8.88 -12.35
CA VAL A 146 -7.13 -8.32 -11.38
C VAL A 146 -7.61 -6.97 -10.86
N ALA A 147 -8.04 -6.06 -11.73
CA ALA A 147 -8.53 -4.75 -11.34
C ALA A 147 -9.76 -4.83 -10.42
N ASN A 148 -10.69 -5.73 -10.73
CA ASN A 148 -11.90 -5.96 -9.91
C ASN A 148 -11.56 -6.59 -8.56
N ALA A 149 -10.61 -7.52 -8.49
CA ALA A 149 -10.14 -8.09 -7.23
C ALA A 149 -9.53 -7.01 -6.33
N PHE A 150 -8.70 -6.11 -6.88
CA PHE A 150 -8.20 -4.96 -6.11
C PHE A 150 -9.30 -4.00 -5.69
N ALA A 151 -10.25 -3.68 -6.57
CA ALA A 151 -11.38 -2.81 -6.23
C ALA A 151 -12.22 -3.39 -5.08
N LEU A 152 -12.48 -4.70 -5.09
CA LEU A 152 -13.18 -5.41 -4.02
C LEU A 152 -12.37 -5.32 -2.70
N GLN A 153 -11.09 -5.66 -2.74
CA GLN A 153 -10.22 -5.61 -1.56
C GLN A 153 -10.11 -4.19 -0.98
N PHE A 154 -9.90 -3.19 -1.83
CA PHE A 154 -9.78 -1.80 -1.41
C PHE A 154 -11.10 -1.26 -0.87
N GLY A 155 -12.21 -1.58 -1.54
CA GLY A 155 -13.54 -1.20 -1.10
C GLY A 155 -13.83 -1.69 0.31
N TRP A 156 -13.64 -2.97 0.59
CA TRP A 156 -13.86 -3.54 1.92
C TRP A 156 -12.91 -2.97 2.97
N ARG A 157 -11.62 -2.77 2.66
CA ARG A 157 -10.66 -2.22 3.63
C ARG A 157 -10.93 -0.76 3.99
N LEU A 158 -11.36 0.05 3.03
CA LEU A 158 -11.59 1.47 3.27
C LEU A 158 -13.00 1.77 3.80
N PHE A 159 -13.98 1.00 3.38
CA PHE A 159 -15.38 1.29 3.62
C PHE A 159 -16.11 0.22 4.45
N ALA A 160 -15.40 -0.75 5.06
CA ALA A 160 -16.05 -1.84 5.80
C ALA A 160 -17.12 -1.38 6.80
N PRO A 161 -16.88 -0.37 7.68
CA PRO A 161 -17.91 0.07 8.62
C PRO A 161 -19.18 0.55 7.93
N PHE A 162 -19.02 1.35 6.87
CA PHE A 162 -20.16 1.83 6.08
C PHE A 162 -20.87 0.70 5.35
N LEU A 163 -20.13 -0.18 4.66
CA LEU A 163 -20.69 -1.28 3.89
C LEU A 163 -21.45 -2.26 4.78
N ARG A 164 -20.91 -2.60 5.95
CA ARG A 164 -21.57 -3.50 6.90
C ARG A 164 -22.91 -2.96 7.33
N SER A 165 -22.96 -1.71 7.77
CA SER A 165 -24.20 -1.07 8.18
C SER A 165 -25.19 -0.91 7.03
N ALA A 166 -24.71 -0.57 5.83
CA ALA A 166 -25.56 -0.37 4.66
C ALA A 166 -26.32 -1.63 4.23
N VAL A 167 -25.73 -2.83 4.48
CA VAL A 167 -26.36 -4.12 4.12
C VAL A 167 -26.80 -4.94 5.33
N GLY A 168 -26.68 -4.40 6.55
CA GLY A 168 -27.20 -5.03 7.78
C GLY A 168 -26.39 -6.25 8.25
N ILE A 169 -25.06 -6.22 8.13
CA ILE A 169 -24.14 -7.28 8.60
C ILE A 169 -23.17 -6.77 9.66
N ASP A 170 -23.58 -5.78 10.46
CA ASP A 170 -22.70 -5.20 11.50
C ASP A 170 -22.21 -6.25 12.50
N ASP A 171 -23.05 -7.23 12.82
CA ASP A 171 -22.75 -8.28 13.80
C ASP A 171 -21.92 -9.44 13.22
N LEU A 172 -21.61 -9.44 11.90
CA LEU A 172 -20.82 -10.50 11.29
C LEU A 172 -19.37 -10.43 11.83
N PRO A 173 -18.81 -11.55 12.38
CA PRO A 173 -17.44 -11.58 12.86
C PRO A 173 -16.43 -11.23 11.76
N ASP A 174 -15.38 -10.47 12.11
CA ASP A 174 -14.36 -10.02 11.13
C ASP A 174 -13.67 -11.18 10.42
N ALA A 175 -13.49 -12.34 11.10
CA ALA A 175 -12.90 -13.53 10.50
C ALA A 175 -13.79 -14.11 9.39
N GLU A 176 -15.10 -14.17 9.62
CA GLU A 176 -16.07 -14.65 8.64
C GLU A 176 -16.18 -13.70 7.44
N LEU A 177 -16.21 -12.40 7.70
CA LEU A 177 -16.21 -11.40 6.66
C LEU A 177 -14.95 -11.52 5.77
N ARG A 178 -13.76 -11.64 6.37
CA ARG A 178 -12.52 -11.83 5.61
C ARG A 178 -12.56 -13.07 4.74
N GLN A 179 -13.05 -14.19 5.28
CA GLN A 179 -13.18 -15.44 4.52
C GLN A 179 -14.16 -15.29 3.34
N ALA A 180 -15.28 -14.60 3.56
CA ALA A 180 -16.25 -14.32 2.50
C ALA A 180 -15.64 -13.45 1.38
N ILE A 181 -14.91 -12.39 1.75
CA ILE A 181 -14.22 -11.51 0.78
C ILE A 181 -13.18 -12.29 -0.03
N VAL A 182 -12.39 -13.15 0.61
CA VAL A 182 -11.41 -14.01 -0.09
C VAL A 182 -12.11 -14.94 -1.08
N GLY A 183 -13.26 -15.53 -0.70
CA GLY A 183 -14.07 -16.36 -1.58
C GLY A 183 -14.61 -15.58 -2.80
N GLU A 184 -15.06 -14.34 -2.60
CA GLU A 184 -15.50 -13.48 -3.71
C GLU A 184 -14.34 -13.08 -4.62
N MET A 185 -13.18 -12.75 -4.06
CA MET A 185 -11.99 -12.47 -4.85
C MET A 185 -11.61 -13.66 -5.74
N ALA A 186 -11.66 -14.89 -5.19
CA ALA A 186 -11.38 -16.09 -5.98
C ALA A 186 -12.36 -16.27 -7.14
N ARG A 187 -13.64 -15.92 -6.96
CA ARG A 187 -14.65 -15.95 -8.03
C ARG A 187 -14.37 -14.91 -9.11
N VAL A 188 -14.06 -13.68 -8.69
CA VAL A 188 -13.73 -12.58 -9.61
C VAL A 188 -12.49 -12.87 -10.46
N LEU A 189 -11.52 -13.60 -9.90
CA LEU A 189 -10.27 -13.97 -10.58
C LEU A 189 -10.42 -15.19 -11.52
N GLY A 190 -11.55 -15.88 -11.46
CA GLY A 190 -11.84 -16.99 -12.36
C GLY A 190 -12.18 -16.55 -13.79
N PRO A 191 -12.04 -17.43 -14.77
CA PRO A 191 -12.49 -17.18 -16.15
C PRO A 191 -14.01 -17.05 -16.18
N HIS A 192 -14.50 -16.07 -16.94
CA HIS A 192 -15.91 -15.83 -17.24
C HIS A 192 -16.22 -16.16 -18.67
#